data_aaaa453a3f33c329e65f95ddafb2d895
#
_entry.id   aaaa453a3f33c329e65f95ddafb2d895
#
_cell.length_a   1.000
_cell.length_b   1.000
_cell.length_c   1.000
_cell.angle_alpha   90.00
_cell.angle_beta   90.00
_cell.angle_gamma   90.00
#
_symmetry.space_group_name_H-M   'P 1'
#
loop_
_entity.id
_entity.type
_entity.pdbx_description
1 polymer ?
#
loop_
_entity_poly.entity_id
_entity_poly.type
_entity_poly.pdbx_seq_one_letter_code
_entity_poly.pdbx_strand_id
1 'polypeptide(L)'
;PSVPLALNPDGAYGVGLQVGRRSLEVIITNFAGQPIWTEETRYDYPDPRHLTTQISSSLAQAKAFLGTRWAQVVGVGVTAPLSMHQWVDIMGAHASEGLSRWIDYDVQGEVAKLTDLPVAFAKDTMAACLAELYEGNGRTIRDFLYVFVGTFVGGGLVMDGQLVGGPRGNAGAIGSLPTAIAKNGLSAQLLEVASGWQLEQALMAAGIDPQLVHSDDVLDKAPPALTEAWLARASSALAMTAASAAAFLDLEAVVVDGSLGRPLINALIKRTEESMATYRFDGMHQPKLISGLVGPHARALGGSLIPLHAQFFPTKDVALKQDIV
;
A
#
# COMPACT_ATOMS: atom_id res chain seq x y z
N PRO A 1 17.81 29.05 -30.52
CA PRO A 1 17.26 29.20 -29.16
C PRO A 1 16.54 27.90 -28.77
N SER A 2 16.95 27.28 -27.67
CA SER A 2 16.25 26.13 -27.09
C SER A 2 15.01 26.64 -26.38
N VAL A 3 13.83 26.05 -26.69
CA VAL A 3 12.59 26.32 -25.94
C VAL A 3 12.52 25.27 -24.84
N PRO A 4 12.47 25.66 -23.56
CA PRO A 4 12.29 24.70 -22.48
C PRO A 4 10.91 24.04 -22.59
N LEU A 5 10.86 22.71 -22.49
CA LEU A 5 9.63 21.95 -22.41
C LEU A 5 9.32 21.64 -20.93
N ALA A 6 8.05 21.70 -20.57
CA ALA A 6 7.56 21.28 -19.28
C ALA A 6 6.40 20.30 -19.45
N LEU A 7 6.22 19.41 -18.47
CA LEU A 7 5.05 18.55 -18.43
C LEU A 7 3.78 19.39 -18.24
N ASN A 8 2.77 19.14 -19.06
CA ASN A 8 1.45 19.75 -18.88
C ASN A 8 0.67 18.90 -17.85
N PRO A 9 0.42 19.40 -16.63
CA PRO A 9 -0.32 18.63 -15.61
C PRO A 9 -1.73 18.23 -16.04
N ASP A 10 -2.36 19.02 -16.90
CA ASP A 10 -3.72 18.76 -17.40
C ASP A 10 -3.73 17.93 -18.70
N GLY A 11 -2.58 17.38 -19.13
CA GLY A 11 -2.49 16.60 -20.37
C GLY A 11 -3.14 15.22 -20.28
N ALA A 12 -3.22 14.62 -19.09
CA ALA A 12 -3.86 13.35 -18.82
C ALA A 12 -4.26 13.23 -17.34
N TYR A 13 -5.18 12.33 -17.04
CA TYR A 13 -5.62 12.03 -15.68
C TYR A 13 -5.68 10.52 -15.45
N GLY A 14 -5.38 10.10 -14.22
CA GLY A 14 -5.61 8.74 -13.74
C GLY A 14 -6.63 8.73 -12.62
N VAL A 15 -7.45 7.69 -12.56
CA VAL A 15 -8.38 7.44 -11.46
C VAL A 15 -7.87 6.25 -10.67
N GLY A 16 -7.65 6.42 -9.36
CA GLY A 16 -7.31 5.36 -8.41
C GLY A 16 -8.52 5.01 -7.56
N LEU A 17 -8.82 3.72 -7.43
CA LEU A 17 -9.90 3.19 -6.63
C LEU A 17 -9.31 2.15 -5.67
N GLN A 18 -9.25 2.49 -4.38
CA GLN A 18 -8.71 1.61 -3.36
C GLN A 18 -9.83 1.01 -2.51
N VAL A 19 -9.95 -0.31 -2.53
CA VAL A 19 -10.86 -1.05 -1.65
C VAL A 19 -10.08 -1.51 -0.44
N GLY A 20 -10.29 -0.83 0.68
CA GLY A 20 -9.67 -1.14 1.96
C GLY A 20 -10.57 -1.97 2.87
N ARG A 21 -10.08 -2.23 4.05
CA ARG A 21 -10.85 -2.96 5.08
C ARG A 21 -12.08 -2.19 5.57
N ARG A 22 -11.98 -0.88 5.70
CA ARG A 22 -13.01 0.01 6.31
C ARG A 22 -13.42 1.17 5.42
N SER A 23 -12.81 1.30 4.24
CA SER A 23 -13.15 2.38 3.33
C SER A 23 -12.89 2.01 1.88
N LEU A 24 -13.69 2.61 1.01
CA LEU A 24 -13.43 2.81 -0.40
C LEU A 24 -12.86 4.23 -0.54
N GLU A 25 -11.69 4.34 -1.12
CA GLU A 25 -11.08 5.63 -1.44
C GLU A 25 -10.92 5.78 -2.95
N VAL A 26 -11.33 6.92 -3.48
CA VAL A 26 -11.18 7.24 -4.90
C VAL A 26 -10.40 8.54 -5.04
N ILE A 27 -9.34 8.51 -5.84
CA ILE A 27 -8.44 9.64 -6.09
C ILE A 27 -8.37 9.89 -7.60
N ILE A 28 -8.39 11.16 -7.98
CA ILE A 28 -8.00 11.58 -9.33
C ILE A 28 -6.65 12.27 -9.23
N THR A 29 -5.70 11.85 -10.05
CA THR A 29 -4.42 12.51 -10.23
C THR A 29 -4.33 13.15 -11.61
N ASN A 30 -3.63 14.29 -11.68
CA ASN A 30 -3.21 14.89 -12.93
C ASN A 30 -1.97 14.17 -13.50
N PHE A 31 -1.50 14.60 -14.67
CA PHE A 31 -0.36 13.97 -15.33
C PHE A 31 0.98 14.16 -14.58
N ALA A 32 1.05 15.13 -13.67
CA ALA A 32 2.19 15.33 -12.79
C ALA A 32 2.14 14.46 -11.52
N GLY A 33 1.19 13.51 -11.40
CA GLY A 33 1.03 12.63 -10.24
C GLY A 33 0.34 13.30 -9.03
N GLN A 34 -0.08 14.56 -9.15
CA GLN A 34 -0.66 15.30 -8.03
C GLN A 34 -2.14 14.96 -7.84
N PRO A 35 -2.60 14.64 -6.63
CA PRO A 35 -4.01 14.47 -6.33
C PRO A 35 -4.76 15.80 -6.56
N ILE A 36 -5.85 15.76 -7.34
CA ILE A 36 -6.71 16.93 -7.60
C ILE A 36 -8.12 16.75 -7.08
N TRP A 37 -8.49 15.53 -6.72
CA TRP A 37 -9.76 15.19 -6.10
C TRP A 37 -9.64 13.89 -5.33
N THR A 38 -10.31 13.81 -4.16
CA THR A 38 -10.33 12.62 -3.30
C THR A 38 -11.72 12.49 -2.69
N GLU A 39 -12.23 11.27 -2.65
CA GLU A 39 -13.43 10.87 -1.92
C GLU A 39 -13.16 9.62 -1.10
N GLU A 40 -13.62 9.59 0.15
CA GLU A 40 -13.57 8.41 1.01
C GLU A 40 -14.99 8.06 1.46
N THR A 41 -15.41 6.80 1.21
CA THR A 41 -16.64 6.22 1.74
C THR A 41 -16.30 5.15 2.77
N ARG A 42 -16.77 5.29 4.00
CA ARG A 42 -16.49 4.35 5.10
C ARG A 42 -17.55 3.27 5.21
N TYR A 43 -17.11 2.07 5.61
CA TYR A 43 -17.94 0.92 5.91
C TYR A 43 -17.31 0.06 7.04
N ASP A 44 -18.08 -0.83 7.64
CA ASP A 44 -17.57 -1.74 8.68
C ASP A 44 -16.64 -2.81 8.08
N TYR A 45 -17.00 -3.32 6.91
CA TYR A 45 -16.21 -4.24 6.09
C TYR A 45 -16.62 -4.15 4.61
N PRO A 46 -15.75 -4.55 3.67
CA PRO A 46 -16.04 -4.46 2.24
C PRO A 46 -16.97 -5.60 1.78
N ASP A 47 -18.29 -5.39 1.83
CA ASP A 47 -19.27 -6.35 1.31
C ASP A 47 -19.46 -6.15 -0.21
N PRO A 48 -19.13 -7.14 -1.07
CA PRO A 48 -19.30 -7.06 -2.51
C PRO A 48 -20.70 -6.63 -2.96
N ARG A 49 -21.76 -6.97 -2.22
CA ARG A 49 -23.15 -6.58 -2.55
C ARG A 49 -23.38 -5.06 -2.57
N HIS A 50 -22.69 -4.34 -1.71
CA HIS A 50 -22.83 -2.89 -1.59
C HIS A 50 -21.70 -2.15 -2.30
N LEU A 51 -20.55 -2.79 -2.44
CA LEU A 51 -19.33 -2.18 -2.96
C LEU A 51 -19.51 -1.71 -4.41
N THR A 52 -20.11 -2.51 -5.29
CA THR A 52 -20.35 -2.14 -6.69
C THR A 52 -21.18 -0.86 -6.81
N THR A 53 -22.21 -0.69 -5.97
CA THR A 53 -23.03 0.52 -5.95
C THR A 53 -22.24 1.73 -5.46
N GLN A 54 -21.43 1.57 -4.42
CA GLN A 54 -20.55 2.63 -3.90
C GLN A 54 -19.53 3.06 -4.96
N ILE A 55 -18.86 2.11 -5.60
CA ILE A 55 -17.91 2.37 -6.69
C ILE A 55 -18.58 3.14 -7.83
N SER A 56 -19.78 2.73 -8.25
CA SER A 56 -20.54 3.41 -9.30
C SER A 56 -20.84 4.87 -8.94
N SER A 57 -21.23 5.11 -7.68
CA SER A 57 -21.48 6.46 -7.17
C SER A 57 -20.22 7.32 -7.19
N SER A 58 -19.11 6.80 -6.67
CA SER A 58 -17.84 7.54 -6.63
C SER A 58 -17.28 7.82 -8.02
N LEU A 59 -17.39 6.87 -8.96
CA LEU A 59 -16.99 7.12 -10.36
C LEU A 59 -17.86 8.19 -11.02
N ALA A 60 -19.16 8.22 -10.74
CA ALA A 60 -20.04 9.27 -11.25
C ALA A 60 -19.67 10.66 -10.69
N GLN A 61 -19.32 10.76 -9.42
CA GLN A 61 -18.83 11.99 -8.80
C GLN A 61 -17.48 12.42 -9.38
N ALA A 62 -16.53 11.49 -9.55
CA ALA A 62 -15.25 11.74 -10.20
C ALA A 62 -15.43 12.31 -11.63
N LYS A 63 -16.34 11.69 -12.39
CA LYS A 63 -16.68 12.16 -13.74
C LYS A 63 -17.33 13.55 -13.73
N ALA A 64 -18.23 13.80 -12.79
CA ALA A 64 -18.87 15.12 -12.63
C ALA A 64 -17.84 16.20 -12.24
N PHE A 65 -16.87 15.88 -11.37
CA PHE A 65 -15.79 16.80 -10.99
C PHE A 65 -14.93 17.20 -12.19
N LEU A 66 -14.51 16.24 -13.03
CA LEU A 66 -13.69 16.54 -14.20
C LEU A 66 -14.50 17.20 -15.34
N GLY A 67 -15.79 16.92 -15.46
CA GLY A 67 -16.62 17.45 -16.55
C GLY A 67 -16.06 17.08 -17.92
N THR A 68 -15.78 18.05 -18.76
CA THR A 68 -15.22 17.84 -20.12
C THR A 68 -13.81 17.23 -20.09
N ARG A 69 -13.04 17.43 -19.02
CA ARG A 69 -11.70 16.85 -18.85
C ARG A 69 -11.73 15.33 -18.63
N TRP A 70 -12.91 14.74 -18.40
CA TRP A 70 -13.04 13.28 -18.31
C TRP A 70 -12.56 12.57 -19.58
N ALA A 71 -12.63 13.21 -20.73
CA ALA A 71 -12.09 12.68 -21.98
C ALA A 71 -10.55 12.47 -21.99
N GLN A 72 -9.84 13.08 -21.01
CA GLN A 72 -8.38 12.96 -20.84
C GLN A 72 -8.01 11.91 -19.77
N VAL A 73 -9.01 11.24 -19.16
CA VAL A 73 -8.74 10.14 -18.22
C VAL A 73 -8.28 8.92 -19.01
N VAL A 74 -7.10 8.44 -18.72
CA VAL A 74 -6.48 7.32 -19.43
C VAL A 74 -6.84 5.95 -18.89
N GLY A 75 -7.41 5.88 -17.69
CA GLY A 75 -7.88 4.62 -17.11
C GLY A 75 -8.17 4.70 -15.62
N VAL A 76 -8.64 3.59 -15.10
CA VAL A 76 -8.93 3.36 -13.68
C VAL A 76 -8.01 2.28 -13.15
N GLY A 77 -7.26 2.57 -12.11
CA GLY A 77 -6.47 1.56 -11.37
C GLY A 77 -7.19 1.16 -10.10
N VAL A 78 -7.59 -0.09 -10.04
CA VAL A 78 -8.23 -0.70 -8.87
C VAL A 78 -7.17 -1.33 -7.98
N THR A 79 -7.19 -1.02 -6.70
CA THR A 79 -6.28 -1.59 -5.73
C THR A 79 -7.04 -2.23 -4.57
N ALA A 80 -6.65 -3.44 -4.22
CA ALA A 80 -7.21 -4.18 -3.11
C ALA A 80 -6.21 -5.21 -2.57
N PRO A 81 -6.37 -5.68 -1.32
CA PRO A 81 -5.68 -6.85 -0.83
C PRO A 81 -6.07 -8.12 -1.62
N LEU A 82 -5.10 -9.01 -1.88
CA LEU A 82 -5.33 -10.20 -2.71
C LEU A 82 -6.21 -11.27 -2.03
N SER A 83 -6.32 -11.28 -0.71
CA SER A 83 -6.88 -12.41 0.04
C SER A 83 -7.85 -11.96 1.14
N MET A 84 -8.77 -11.03 0.83
CA MET A 84 -9.73 -10.51 1.82
C MET A 84 -10.64 -11.59 2.43
N HIS A 85 -10.93 -12.66 1.71
CA HIS A 85 -11.69 -13.81 2.22
C HIS A 85 -11.00 -14.50 3.42
N GLN A 86 -9.67 -14.40 3.54
CA GLN A 86 -8.92 -14.97 4.66
C GLN A 86 -9.00 -14.12 5.95
N TRP A 87 -9.61 -12.94 5.90
CA TRP A 87 -9.75 -12.07 7.07
C TRP A 87 -10.92 -12.45 7.99
N VAL A 88 -11.70 -13.46 7.64
CA VAL A 88 -12.85 -13.93 8.44
C VAL A 88 -12.45 -14.19 9.88
N ASP A 89 -11.33 -14.88 10.09
CA ASP A 89 -10.83 -15.21 11.43
C ASP A 89 -10.36 -13.97 12.23
N ILE A 90 -10.04 -12.89 11.52
CA ILE A 90 -9.54 -11.64 12.11
C ILE A 90 -10.68 -10.67 12.41
N MET A 91 -11.66 -10.58 11.50
CA MET A 91 -12.75 -9.59 11.59
C MET A 91 -13.98 -10.09 12.36
N GLY A 92 -14.03 -11.38 12.65
CA GLY A 92 -15.12 -11.98 13.44
C GLY A 92 -16.35 -12.38 12.61
N ALA A 93 -17.29 -13.06 13.27
CA ALA A 93 -18.44 -13.70 12.65
C ALA A 93 -19.39 -12.73 11.89
N HIS A 94 -19.49 -11.47 12.32
CA HIS A 94 -20.35 -10.48 11.66
C HIS A 94 -19.92 -10.11 10.22
N ALA A 95 -18.62 -10.22 9.93
CA ALA A 95 -18.08 -9.96 8.59
C ALA A 95 -17.94 -11.23 7.73
N SER A 96 -18.09 -12.41 8.33
CA SER A 96 -17.78 -13.69 7.70
C SER A 96 -18.52 -13.90 6.38
N GLU A 97 -19.83 -13.66 6.36
CA GLU A 97 -20.64 -13.83 5.16
C GLU A 97 -20.25 -12.87 4.03
N GLY A 98 -19.98 -11.60 4.36
CA GLY A 98 -19.54 -10.61 3.38
C GLY A 98 -18.15 -10.90 2.82
N LEU A 99 -17.20 -11.27 3.70
CA LEU A 99 -15.83 -11.55 3.30
C LEU A 99 -15.70 -12.86 2.51
N SER A 100 -16.52 -13.89 2.79
CA SER A 100 -16.48 -15.13 2.02
C SER A 100 -16.86 -14.94 0.55
N ARG A 101 -17.64 -13.91 0.21
CA ARG A 101 -17.99 -13.56 -1.18
C ARG A 101 -16.80 -13.08 -2.00
N TRP A 102 -15.71 -12.65 -1.36
CA TRP A 102 -14.48 -12.24 -2.05
C TRP A 102 -13.74 -13.40 -2.73
N ILE A 103 -14.10 -14.66 -2.43
CA ILE A 103 -13.51 -15.83 -3.10
C ILE A 103 -13.78 -15.78 -4.61
N ASP A 104 -15.01 -15.40 -4.99
CA ASP A 104 -15.46 -15.38 -6.38
C ASP A 104 -15.69 -13.96 -6.93
N TYR A 105 -15.37 -12.92 -6.16
CA TYR A 105 -15.62 -11.54 -6.56
C TYR A 105 -14.43 -10.95 -7.32
N ASP A 106 -14.60 -10.79 -8.63
CA ASP A 106 -13.65 -10.09 -9.50
C ASP A 106 -13.94 -8.58 -9.49
N VAL A 107 -13.32 -7.87 -8.54
CA VAL A 107 -13.47 -6.41 -8.41
C VAL A 107 -13.04 -5.67 -9.67
N GLN A 108 -12.01 -6.12 -10.40
CA GLN A 108 -11.58 -5.52 -11.66
C GLN A 108 -12.66 -5.65 -12.73
N GLY A 109 -13.20 -6.85 -12.90
CA GLY A 109 -14.27 -7.12 -13.86
C GLY A 109 -15.57 -6.36 -13.52
N GLU A 110 -15.89 -6.21 -12.23
CA GLU A 110 -17.06 -5.42 -11.80
C GLU A 110 -16.86 -3.91 -12.11
N VAL A 111 -15.68 -3.35 -11.86
CA VAL A 111 -15.38 -1.96 -12.22
C VAL A 111 -15.39 -1.76 -13.74
N ALA A 112 -14.87 -2.71 -14.50
CA ALA A 112 -14.88 -2.65 -15.97
C ALA A 112 -16.30 -2.61 -16.58
N LYS A 113 -17.30 -3.10 -15.87
CA LYS A 113 -18.72 -2.96 -16.30
C LYS A 113 -19.29 -1.56 -16.05
N LEU A 114 -18.65 -0.76 -15.20
CA LEU A 114 -19.13 0.58 -14.80
C LEU A 114 -18.54 1.73 -15.61
N THR A 115 -17.56 1.46 -16.46
CA THR A 115 -16.85 2.49 -17.24
C THR A 115 -16.34 1.93 -18.57
N ASP A 116 -16.25 2.80 -19.58
CA ASP A 116 -15.62 2.49 -20.86
C ASP A 116 -14.09 2.69 -20.85
N LEU A 117 -13.54 3.13 -19.70
CA LEU A 117 -12.10 3.34 -19.54
C LEU A 117 -11.39 2.01 -19.32
N PRO A 118 -10.12 1.85 -19.73
CA PRO A 118 -9.29 0.73 -19.35
C PRO A 118 -9.20 0.58 -17.82
N VAL A 119 -9.39 -0.65 -17.31
CA VAL A 119 -9.32 -0.93 -15.87
C VAL A 119 -8.16 -1.88 -15.61
N ALA A 120 -7.23 -1.45 -14.77
CA ALA A 120 -6.11 -2.26 -14.29
C ALA A 120 -6.29 -2.61 -12.81
N PHE A 121 -5.76 -3.77 -12.40
CA PHE A 121 -5.76 -4.19 -10.99
C PHE A 121 -4.33 -4.33 -10.48
N ALA A 122 -4.09 -3.93 -9.24
CA ALA A 122 -2.87 -4.21 -8.51
C ALA A 122 -3.17 -4.50 -7.03
N LYS A 123 -2.27 -5.27 -6.39
CA LYS A 123 -2.26 -5.39 -4.94
C LYS A 123 -2.04 -4.01 -4.31
N ASP A 124 -2.81 -3.68 -3.30
CA ASP A 124 -2.84 -2.36 -2.66
C ASP A 124 -1.46 -1.86 -2.17
N THR A 125 -0.67 -2.72 -1.52
CA THR A 125 0.67 -2.33 -1.04
C THR A 125 1.71 -2.24 -2.17
N MET A 126 1.49 -2.92 -3.30
CA MET A 126 2.31 -2.73 -4.50
C MET A 126 1.99 -1.40 -5.17
N ALA A 127 0.73 -1.00 -5.21
CA ALA A 127 0.34 0.33 -5.68
C ALA A 127 0.90 1.44 -4.76
N ALA A 128 0.87 1.26 -3.44
CA ALA A 128 1.51 2.18 -2.50
C ALA A 128 3.03 2.31 -2.75
N CYS A 129 3.71 1.21 -3.07
CA CYS A 129 5.11 1.21 -3.47
C CYS A 129 5.34 1.99 -4.78
N LEU A 130 4.41 1.89 -5.74
CA LEU A 130 4.45 2.69 -6.98
C LEU A 130 4.31 4.19 -6.69
N ALA A 131 3.42 4.58 -5.77
CA ALA A 131 3.28 5.97 -5.36
C ALA A 131 4.58 6.50 -4.73
N GLU A 132 5.20 5.71 -3.85
CA GLU A 132 6.47 6.07 -3.23
C GLU A 132 7.62 6.15 -4.25
N LEU A 133 7.61 5.30 -5.27
CA LEU A 133 8.59 5.32 -6.35
C LEU A 133 8.53 6.63 -7.13
N TYR A 134 7.33 7.15 -7.45
CA TYR A 134 7.18 8.32 -8.31
C TYR A 134 7.03 9.63 -7.55
N GLU A 135 6.36 9.63 -6.40
CA GLU A 135 6.05 10.84 -5.64
C GLU A 135 6.84 10.95 -4.33
N GLY A 136 7.58 9.91 -3.96
CA GLY A 136 8.35 9.85 -2.73
C GLY A 136 9.85 9.67 -2.93
N ASN A 137 10.44 8.81 -2.10
CA ASN A 137 11.87 8.55 -2.04
C ASN A 137 12.44 7.88 -3.31
N GLY A 138 11.62 7.21 -4.11
CA GLY A 138 12.04 6.59 -5.35
C GLY A 138 12.60 7.55 -6.41
N ARG A 139 12.42 8.86 -6.21
CA ARG A 139 13.08 9.89 -7.05
C ARG A 139 14.60 9.94 -6.85
N THR A 140 15.10 9.42 -5.75
CA THR A 140 16.54 9.45 -5.39
C THR A 140 17.12 8.09 -5.04
N ILE A 141 16.28 7.10 -4.70
CA ILE A 141 16.66 5.74 -4.30
C ILE A 141 16.12 4.76 -5.32
N ARG A 142 16.98 3.91 -5.85
CA ARG A 142 16.64 3.01 -6.96
C ARG A 142 16.29 1.60 -6.55
N ASP A 143 16.87 1.14 -5.42
CA ASP A 143 16.74 -0.23 -4.95
C ASP A 143 16.26 -0.23 -3.50
N PHE A 144 14.96 -0.45 -3.30
CA PHE A 144 14.40 -0.41 -1.95
C PHE A 144 13.26 -1.41 -1.76
N LEU A 145 13.15 -1.90 -0.53
CA LEU A 145 11.97 -2.58 -0.03
C LEU A 145 11.02 -1.52 0.55
N TYR A 146 9.80 -1.49 0.07
CA TYR A 146 8.74 -0.65 0.63
C TYR A 146 7.92 -1.47 1.64
N VAL A 147 7.71 -0.90 2.82
CA VAL A 147 6.91 -1.48 3.91
C VAL A 147 5.76 -0.53 4.21
N PHE A 148 4.54 -0.98 3.98
CA PHE A 148 3.33 -0.24 4.35
C PHE A 148 2.74 -0.82 5.62
N VAL A 149 2.70 -0.03 6.70
CA VAL A 149 2.13 -0.41 8.00
C VAL A 149 0.78 0.26 8.18
N GLY A 150 -0.28 -0.51 7.96
CA GLY A 150 -1.65 -0.10 8.19
C GLY A 150 -2.34 -1.04 9.17
N THR A 151 -3.65 -1.24 9.01
CA THR A 151 -4.35 -2.32 9.73
C THR A 151 -3.61 -3.64 9.56
N PHE A 152 -3.15 -3.93 8.33
CA PHE A 152 -2.24 -5.04 8.04
C PHE A 152 -0.95 -4.50 7.41
N VAL A 153 0.18 -5.17 7.74
CA VAL A 153 1.45 -4.88 7.12
C VAL A 153 1.57 -5.59 5.78
N GLY A 154 2.13 -4.91 4.81
CA GLY A 154 2.47 -5.46 3.51
C GLY A 154 3.60 -4.67 2.87
N GLY A 155 3.92 -4.96 1.61
CA GLY A 155 5.00 -4.24 0.95
C GLY A 155 5.02 -4.40 -0.55
N GLY A 156 6.04 -3.79 -1.13
CA GLY A 156 6.42 -3.84 -2.53
C GLY A 156 7.92 -3.76 -2.66
N LEU A 157 8.43 -4.05 -3.83
CA LEU A 157 9.86 -4.08 -4.13
C LEU A 157 10.14 -3.20 -5.35
N VAL A 158 11.17 -2.38 -5.25
CA VAL A 158 11.73 -1.60 -6.37
C VAL A 158 13.17 -2.04 -6.57
N MET A 159 13.53 -2.37 -7.82
CA MET A 159 14.88 -2.72 -8.24
C MET A 159 15.19 -1.98 -9.53
N ASP A 160 16.41 -1.44 -9.66
CA ASP A 160 16.83 -0.63 -10.81
C ASP A 160 15.90 0.58 -11.09
N GLY A 161 15.24 1.12 -10.06
CA GLY A 161 14.24 2.19 -10.21
C GLY A 161 12.95 1.74 -10.88
N GLN A 162 12.63 0.45 -10.83
CA GLN A 162 11.40 -0.12 -11.40
C GLN A 162 10.67 -0.98 -10.35
N LEU A 163 9.34 -0.87 -10.35
CA LEU A 163 8.50 -1.72 -9.52
C LEU A 163 8.61 -3.19 -9.97
N VAL A 164 8.91 -4.08 -9.04
CA VAL A 164 8.98 -5.52 -9.29
C VAL A 164 7.61 -6.14 -9.04
N GLY A 165 6.94 -6.61 -10.09
CA GLY A 165 5.65 -7.29 -9.98
C GLY A 165 5.78 -8.75 -9.56
N GLY A 166 6.81 -9.43 -10.06
CA GLY A 166 6.93 -10.89 -9.98
C GLY A 166 5.93 -11.62 -10.89
N PRO A 167 6.12 -12.93 -11.12
CA PRO A 167 5.31 -13.69 -12.08
C PRO A 167 3.82 -13.84 -11.68
N ARG A 168 3.48 -13.59 -10.43
CA ARG A 168 2.11 -13.66 -9.89
C ARG A 168 1.58 -12.31 -9.39
N GLY A 169 2.25 -11.19 -9.71
CA GLY A 169 1.87 -9.86 -9.22
C GLY A 169 1.97 -9.70 -7.69
N ASN A 170 2.83 -10.46 -7.01
CA ASN A 170 2.92 -10.46 -5.55
C ASN A 170 4.35 -10.37 -5.01
N ALA A 171 5.30 -9.81 -5.78
CA ALA A 171 6.63 -9.53 -5.25
C ALA A 171 6.55 -8.54 -4.07
N GLY A 172 7.45 -8.66 -3.12
CA GLY A 172 7.39 -7.85 -1.90
C GLY A 172 6.25 -8.23 -0.94
N ALA A 173 5.74 -9.47 -0.99
CA ALA A 173 4.70 -9.99 -0.08
C ALA A 173 5.22 -10.22 1.34
N ILE A 174 5.86 -9.21 1.93
CA ILE A 174 6.54 -9.30 3.22
C ILE A 174 5.61 -9.61 4.40
N GLY A 175 4.33 -9.27 4.29
CA GLY A 175 3.35 -9.62 5.32
C GLY A 175 3.33 -11.12 5.64
N SER A 176 3.66 -11.97 4.67
CA SER A 176 3.69 -13.43 4.83
C SER A 176 5.07 -13.97 5.26
N LEU A 177 6.07 -13.11 5.49
CA LEU A 177 7.39 -13.58 5.98
C LEU A 177 7.25 -14.21 7.36
N PRO A 178 7.85 -15.41 7.58
CA PRO A 178 7.90 -16.02 8.90
C PRO A 178 8.85 -15.23 9.82
N THR A 179 8.39 -14.91 11.03
CA THR A 179 9.16 -14.09 11.99
C THR A 179 9.50 -14.82 13.28
N ALA A 180 8.68 -15.78 13.70
CA ALA A 180 8.86 -16.54 14.92
C ALA A 180 8.09 -17.87 14.86
N ILE A 181 8.41 -18.80 15.76
CA ILE A 181 7.64 -20.04 15.94
C ILE A 181 6.46 -19.73 16.88
N ALA A 182 5.25 -19.99 16.42
CA ALA A 182 4.04 -19.87 17.22
C ALA A 182 3.86 -21.06 18.18
N LYS A 183 2.94 -20.96 19.15
CA LYS A 183 2.70 -21.98 20.17
C LYS A 183 2.30 -23.35 19.62
N ASN A 184 1.69 -23.40 18.45
CA ASN A 184 1.26 -24.61 17.74
C ASN A 184 2.31 -25.16 16.77
N GLY A 185 3.55 -24.68 16.84
CA GLY A 185 4.65 -25.11 15.96
C GLY A 185 4.67 -24.46 14.57
N LEU A 186 3.69 -23.58 14.25
CA LEU A 186 3.71 -22.80 13.03
C LEU A 186 4.45 -21.48 13.24
N SER A 187 5.15 -21.00 12.22
CA SER A 187 5.77 -19.67 12.25
C SER A 187 4.73 -18.58 12.22
N ALA A 188 4.82 -17.61 13.12
CA ALA A 188 4.06 -16.37 13.01
C ALA A 188 4.53 -15.57 11.79
N GLN A 189 3.60 -14.97 11.07
CA GLN A 189 3.89 -14.10 9.94
C GLN A 189 4.17 -12.66 10.41
N LEU A 190 4.90 -11.88 9.62
CA LEU A 190 5.11 -10.45 9.87
C LEU A 190 3.78 -9.71 10.05
N LEU A 191 2.77 -10.07 9.27
CA LEU A 191 1.42 -9.54 9.36
C LEU A 191 0.81 -9.73 10.76
N GLU A 192 1.07 -10.87 11.43
CA GLU A 192 0.55 -11.14 12.76
C GLU A 192 1.31 -10.41 13.87
N VAL A 193 2.53 -9.91 13.59
CA VAL A 193 3.42 -9.31 14.59
C VAL A 193 3.49 -7.79 14.47
N ALA A 194 3.60 -7.26 13.24
CA ALA A 194 3.92 -5.85 12.99
C ALA A 194 2.74 -5.02 12.47
N SER A 195 1.55 -5.61 12.28
CA SER A 195 0.36 -4.87 11.84
C SER A 195 -0.20 -3.94 12.93
N GLY A 196 -0.81 -2.83 12.51
CA GLY A 196 -1.53 -1.92 13.41
C GLY A 196 -2.72 -2.59 14.10
N TRP A 197 -3.27 -3.66 13.49
CA TRP A 197 -4.36 -4.46 14.05
C TRP A 197 -4.12 -4.91 15.50
N GLN A 198 -2.89 -5.34 15.84
CA GLN A 198 -2.57 -5.78 17.19
C GLN A 198 -2.68 -4.64 18.20
N LEU A 199 -2.29 -3.43 17.80
CA LEU A 199 -2.42 -2.25 18.65
C LEU A 199 -3.89 -1.80 18.72
N GLU A 200 -4.64 -1.85 17.61
CA GLU A 200 -6.10 -1.60 17.60
C GLU A 200 -6.82 -2.51 18.61
N GLN A 201 -6.51 -3.82 18.60
CA GLN A 201 -7.12 -4.79 19.54
C GLN A 201 -6.73 -4.50 21.00
N ALA A 202 -5.47 -4.14 21.25
CA ALA A 202 -5.01 -3.81 22.59
C ALA A 202 -5.70 -2.53 23.14
N LEU A 203 -5.89 -1.51 22.31
CA LEU A 203 -6.63 -0.29 22.66
C LEU A 203 -8.11 -0.60 22.94
N MET A 204 -8.74 -1.39 22.05
CA MET A 204 -10.14 -1.81 22.23
C MET A 204 -10.34 -2.57 23.54
N ALA A 205 -9.43 -3.50 23.88
CA ALA A 205 -9.47 -4.25 25.14
C ALA A 205 -9.29 -3.34 26.38
N ALA A 206 -8.62 -2.20 26.20
CA ALA A 206 -8.47 -1.16 27.23
C ALA A 206 -9.64 -0.15 27.27
N GLY A 207 -10.67 -0.33 26.44
CA GLY A 207 -11.82 0.59 26.34
C GLY A 207 -11.51 1.90 25.60
N ILE A 208 -10.46 1.93 24.77
CA ILE A 208 -10.02 3.10 24.02
C ILE A 208 -10.40 2.90 22.54
N ASP A 209 -10.76 4.00 21.86
CA ASP A 209 -11.07 3.98 20.42
C ASP A 209 -9.89 3.42 19.63
N PRO A 210 -10.04 2.28 18.92
CA PRO A 210 -9.00 1.68 18.11
C PRO A 210 -8.56 2.58 16.93
N GLN A 211 -9.39 3.55 16.49
CA GLN A 211 -9.03 4.50 15.44
C GLN A 211 -7.88 5.43 15.87
N LEU A 212 -7.60 5.53 17.16
CA LEU A 212 -6.50 6.32 17.69
C LEU A 212 -5.14 5.93 17.08
N VAL A 213 -4.95 4.69 16.62
CA VAL A 213 -3.71 4.25 15.97
C VAL A 213 -3.40 5.03 14.69
N HIS A 214 -4.41 5.60 14.03
CA HIS A 214 -4.27 6.40 12.81
C HIS A 214 -4.10 7.90 13.08
N SER A 215 -4.19 8.33 14.35
CA SER A 215 -4.02 9.72 14.75
C SER A 215 -2.56 10.04 15.05
N ASP A 216 -2.15 11.27 14.74
CA ASP A 216 -0.84 11.77 15.16
C ASP A 216 -0.71 11.93 16.68
N ASP A 217 -1.84 11.97 17.40
CA ASP A 217 -1.86 12.02 18.86
C ASP A 217 -1.71 10.63 19.54
N VAL A 218 -1.50 9.56 18.78
CA VAL A 218 -1.52 8.19 19.31
C VAL A 218 -0.51 7.97 20.44
N LEU A 219 0.68 8.53 20.34
CA LEU A 219 1.72 8.38 21.37
C LEU A 219 1.41 9.17 22.64
N ASP A 220 0.63 10.25 22.54
CA ASP A 220 0.25 11.09 23.69
C ASP A 220 -1.00 10.56 24.38
N LYS A 221 -1.96 9.99 23.63
CA LYS A 221 -3.27 9.59 24.13
C LYS A 221 -3.40 8.10 24.47
N ALA A 222 -2.62 7.25 23.81
CA ALA A 222 -2.63 5.82 24.12
C ALA A 222 -1.80 5.50 25.38
N PRO A 223 -2.16 4.49 26.17
CA PRO A 223 -1.32 4.04 27.28
C PRO A 223 0.07 3.64 26.79
N PRO A 224 1.16 4.21 27.33
CA PRO A 224 2.52 3.91 26.88
C PRO A 224 2.87 2.42 26.89
N ALA A 225 2.35 1.66 27.85
CA ALA A 225 2.59 0.22 27.93
C ALA A 225 2.08 -0.54 26.69
N LEU A 226 0.99 -0.10 26.04
CA LEU A 226 0.43 -0.75 24.86
C LEU A 226 1.24 -0.40 23.60
N THR A 227 1.58 0.88 23.43
CA THR A 227 2.38 1.33 22.29
C THR A 227 3.80 0.76 22.34
N GLU A 228 4.45 0.77 23.52
CA GLU A 228 5.79 0.20 23.70
C GLU A 228 5.81 -1.32 23.48
N ALA A 229 4.83 -2.05 23.97
CA ALA A 229 4.73 -3.50 23.76
C ALA A 229 4.56 -3.85 22.28
N TRP A 230 3.79 -3.05 21.53
CA TRP A 230 3.65 -3.22 20.08
C TRP A 230 4.93 -2.82 19.34
N LEU A 231 5.51 -1.66 19.65
CA LEU A 231 6.75 -1.17 19.04
C LEU A 231 7.89 -2.19 19.21
N ALA A 232 8.06 -2.76 20.40
CA ALA A 232 9.13 -3.71 20.67
C ALA A 232 9.02 -4.98 19.78
N ARG A 233 7.81 -5.51 19.60
CA ARG A 233 7.58 -6.68 18.75
C ARG A 233 7.70 -6.36 17.26
N ALA A 234 7.04 -5.28 16.82
CA ALA A 234 7.02 -4.88 15.43
C ALA A 234 8.41 -4.51 14.93
N SER A 235 9.19 -3.74 15.72
CA SER A 235 10.53 -3.31 15.34
C SER A 235 11.51 -4.49 15.23
N SER A 236 11.46 -5.45 16.15
CA SER A 236 12.30 -6.67 16.07
C SER A 236 12.00 -7.48 14.81
N ALA A 237 10.72 -7.65 14.46
CA ALA A 237 10.32 -8.38 13.26
C ALA A 237 10.69 -7.63 11.97
N LEU A 238 10.54 -6.29 11.95
CA LEU A 238 10.95 -5.47 10.81
C LEU A 238 12.47 -5.43 10.64
N ALA A 239 13.25 -5.40 11.73
CA ALA A 239 14.70 -5.48 11.67
C ALA A 239 15.17 -6.79 11.01
N MET A 240 14.57 -7.92 11.38
CA MET A 240 14.83 -9.21 10.73
C MET A 240 14.43 -9.18 9.24
N THR A 241 13.28 -8.60 8.92
CA THR A 241 12.81 -8.44 7.53
C THR A 241 13.80 -7.61 6.71
N ALA A 242 14.25 -6.47 7.24
CA ALA A 242 15.20 -5.57 6.58
C ALA A 242 16.56 -6.26 6.35
N ALA A 243 17.09 -6.94 7.35
CA ALA A 243 18.35 -7.69 7.24
C ALA A 243 18.25 -8.84 6.22
N SER A 244 17.14 -9.58 6.24
CA SER A 244 16.90 -10.66 5.28
C SER A 244 16.80 -10.15 3.85
N ALA A 245 16.05 -9.07 3.63
CA ALA A 245 15.91 -8.45 2.31
C ALA A 245 17.24 -7.91 1.80
N ALA A 246 18.06 -7.27 2.65
CA ALA A 246 19.39 -6.80 2.30
C ALA A 246 20.30 -7.95 1.86
N ALA A 247 20.25 -9.09 2.57
CA ALA A 247 21.07 -10.26 2.24
C ALA A 247 20.73 -10.89 0.87
N PHE A 248 19.47 -10.79 0.43
CA PHE A 248 19.02 -11.36 -0.85
C PHE A 248 19.09 -10.38 -2.03
N LEU A 249 18.92 -9.08 -1.78
CA LEU A 249 18.62 -8.11 -2.83
C LEU A 249 19.62 -6.95 -2.90
N ASP A 250 20.56 -6.83 -1.95
CA ASP A 250 21.56 -5.76 -1.89
C ASP A 250 20.92 -4.36 -1.98
N LEU A 251 19.92 -4.10 -1.13
CA LEU A 251 19.08 -2.90 -1.15
C LEU A 251 19.81 -1.67 -0.61
N GLU A 252 19.55 -0.51 -1.21
CA GLU A 252 19.97 0.79 -0.66
C GLU A 252 19.19 1.17 0.60
N ALA A 253 17.88 0.89 0.62
CA ALA A 253 17.01 1.28 1.71
C ALA A 253 15.83 0.32 1.94
N VAL A 254 15.27 0.43 3.16
CA VAL A 254 13.91 -0.02 3.48
C VAL A 254 13.09 1.23 3.81
N VAL A 255 12.09 1.51 2.99
CA VAL A 255 11.18 2.64 3.15
C VAL A 255 9.98 2.19 3.97
N VAL A 256 9.74 2.79 5.12
CA VAL A 256 8.61 2.45 6.00
C VAL A 256 7.58 3.58 5.96
N ASP A 257 6.38 3.24 5.50
CA ASP A 257 5.26 4.16 5.40
C ASP A 257 3.99 3.50 5.94
N GLY A 258 2.86 4.16 5.88
CA GLY A 258 1.61 3.54 6.29
C GLY A 258 0.47 4.49 6.56
N SER A 259 -0.62 3.93 7.09
CA SER A 259 -1.80 4.68 7.52
C SER A 259 -1.87 4.88 9.04
N LEU A 260 -0.89 4.43 9.80
CA LEU A 260 -0.78 4.76 11.22
C LEU A 260 -0.34 6.22 11.41
N GLY A 261 -0.61 6.79 12.58
CA GLY A 261 -0.15 8.15 12.91
C GLY A 261 1.35 8.33 12.64
N ARG A 262 1.73 9.44 12.03
CA ARG A 262 3.13 9.66 11.60
C ARG A 262 4.13 9.56 12.77
N PRO A 263 3.85 10.06 13.98
CA PRO A 263 4.72 9.87 15.13
C PRO A 263 4.95 8.40 15.49
N LEU A 264 3.94 7.54 15.34
CA LEU A 264 4.05 6.11 15.61
C LEU A 264 4.92 5.41 14.54
N ILE A 265 4.76 5.77 13.25
CA ILE A 265 5.64 5.28 12.18
C ILE A 265 7.09 5.68 12.42
N ASN A 266 7.35 6.93 12.80
CA ASN A 266 8.70 7.40 13.10
C ASN A 266 9.31 6.69 14.31
N ALA A 267 8.51 6.44 15.36
CA ALA A 267 8.94 5.66 16.52
C ALA A 267 9.28 4.21 16.13
N LEU A 268 8.47 3.60 15.24
CA LEU A 268 8.73 2.26 14.72
C LEU A 268 10.04 2.20 13.92
N ILE A 269 10.31 3.18 13.04
CA ILE A 269 11.56 3.27 12.29
C ILE A 269 12.74 3.33 13.26
N LYS A 270 12.71 4.28 14.21
CA LYS A 270 13.78 4.45 15.20
C LYS A 270 14.06 3.16 16.00
N ARG A 271 13.00 2.50 16.48
CA ARG A 271 13.12 1.24 17.23
C ARG A 271 13.64 0.10 16.34
N THR A 272 13.30 0.11 15.05
CA THR A 272 13.82 -0.87 14.08
C THR A 272 15.32 -0.66 13.85
N GLU A 273 15.80 0.58 13.75
CA GLU A 273 17.23 0.91 13.67
C GLU A 273 17.98 0.43 14.92
N GLU A 274 17.44 0.69 16.12
CA GLU A 274 17.99 0.19 17.38
C GLU A 274 18.07 -1.34 17.41
N SER A 275 17.05 -2.03 16.91
CA SER A 275 17.05 -3.49 16.80
C SER A 275 18.07 -3.99 15.77
N MET A 276 18.20 -3.33 14.62
CA MET A 276 19.21 -3.68 13.60
C MET A 276 20.64 -3.50 14.11
N ALA A 277 20.90 -2.56 15.01
CA ALA A 277 22.21 -2.39 15.62
C ALA A 277 22.72 -3.61 16.41
N THR A 278 21.83 -4.56 16.75
CA THR A 278 22.18 -5.82 17.37
C THR A 278 22.59 -6.92 16.37
N TYR A 279 22.42 -6.68 15.05
CA TYR A 279 22.73 -7.65 14.01
C TYR A 279 24.14 -7.43 13.46
N ARG A 280 24.72 -8.51 12.95
CA ARG A 280 25.99 -8.43 12.21
C ARG A 280 25.69 -8.33 10.72
N PHE A 281 26.32 -7.35 10.08
CA PHE A 281 26.21 -7.12 8.64
C PHE A 281 27.51 -7.46 7.89
N ASP A 282 28.34 -8.34 8.47
CA ASP A 282 29.59 -8.77 7.81
C ASP A 282 29.26 -9.45 6.47
N GLY A 283 29.80 -8.93 5.38
CA GLY A 283 29.62 -9.46 4.04
C GLY A 283 28.35 -8.98 3.31
N MET A 284 27.56 -8.07 3.90
CA MET A 284 26.43 -7.42 3.22
C MET A 284 26.34 -5.93 3.60
N HIS A 285 25.66 -5.14 2.77
CA HIS A 285 25.40 -3.76 3.09
C HIS A 285 24.19 -3.63 4.03
N GLN A 286 24.30 -2.82 5.08
CA GLN A 286 23.17 -2.50 5.94
C GLN A 286 22.28 -1.45 5.24
N PRO A 287 21.01 -1.76 4.92
CA PRO A 287 20.14 -0.81 4.25
C PRO A 287 19.75 0.34 5.20
N LYS A 288 19.57 1.52 4.65
CA LYS A 288 19.02 2.66 5.40
C LYS A 288 17.55 2.41 5.70
N LEU A 289 17.12 2.72 6.93
CA LEU A 289 15.70 2.81 7.24
C LEU A 289 15.24 4.25 7.06
N ILE A 290 14.23 4.49 6.25
CA ILE A 290 13.74 5.84 5.95
C ILE A 290 12.21 5.89 6.00
N SER A 291 11.68 7.06 6.39
CA SER A 291 10.24 7.31 6.38
C SER A 291 9.75 7.52 4.95
N GLY A 292 8.66 6.86 4.58
CA GLY A 292 7.95 7.15 3.34
C GLY A 292 7.37 8.57 3.34
N LEU A 293 7.19 9.14 2.16
CA LEU A 293 6.75 10.51 1.97
C LEU A 293 5.28 10.63 1.59
N VAL A 294 4.67 9.57 1.06
CA VAL A 294 3.31 9.62 0.52
C VAL A 294 2.25 9.47 1.62
N GLY A 295 2.43 8.55 2.55
CA GLY A 295 1.54 8.40 3.71
C GLY A 295 0.27 7.59 3.46
N PRO A 296 -0.84 7.92 4.17
CA PRO A 296 -2.03 7.07 4.25
C PRO A 296 -2.74 6.85 2.91
N HIS A 297 -2.66 7.80 2.00
CA HIS A 297 -3.29 7.75 0.68
C HIS A 297 -2.47 7.01 -0.39
N ALA A 298 -1.29 6.49 -0.04
CA ALA A 298 -0.36 5.88 -0.98
C ALA A 298 -0.98 4.78 -1.86
N ARG A 299 -1.91 4.00 -1.30
CA ARG A 299 -2.56 2.89 -2.03
C ARG A 299 -3.50 3.37 -3.12
N ALA A 300 -4.33 4.36 -2.84
CA ALA A 300 -5.23 4.97 -3.81
C ALA A 300 -4.46 5.82 -4.83
N LEU A 301 -3.48 6.60 -4.36
CA LEU A 301 -2.60 7.38 -5.23
C LEU A 301 -1.85 6.47 -6.21
N GLY A 302 -1.23 5.39 -5.73
CA GLY A 302 -0.58 4.41 -6.60
C GLY A 302 -1.55 3.79 -7.60
N GLY A 303 -2.79 3.53 -7.17
CA GLY A 303 -3.86 3.09 -8.07
C GLY A 303 -4.05 4.05 -9.24
N SER A 304 -4.14 5.36 -8.99
CA SER A 304 -4.32 6.37 -10.05
C SER A 304 -3.10 6.51 -10.97
N LEU A 305 -1.90 6.18 -10.47
CA LEU A 305 -0.66 6.20 -11.27
C LEU A 305 -0.52 4.98 -12.20
N ILE A 306 -1.17 3.85 -11.89
CA ILE A 306 -1.08 2.62 -12.70
C ILE A 306 -1.44 2.87 -14.17
N PRO A 307 -2.61 3.43 -14.52
CA PRO A 307 -2.97 3.66 -15.92
C PRO A 307 -2.08 4.71 -16.60
N LEU A 308 -1.64 5.75 -15.88
CA LEU A 308 -0.69 6.73 -16.38
C LEU A 308 0.65 6.07 -16.69
N HIS A 309 1.14 5.24 -15.77
CA HIS A 309 2.38 4.50 -15.96
C HIS A 309 2.30 3.54 -17.16
N ALA A 310 1.23 2.75 -17.26
CA ALA A 310 1.06 1.79 -18.34
C ALA A 310 1.02 2.46 -19.72
N GLN A 311 0.53 3.69 -19.83
CA GLN A 311 0.38 4.39 -21.09
C GLN A 311 1.60 5.24 -21.48
N PHE A 312 2.29 5.86 -20.53
CA PHE A 312 3.29 6.88 -20.82
C PHE A 312 4.73 6.52 -20.42
N PHE A 313 4.92 5.51 -19.56
CA PHE A 313 6.26 5.17 -19.13
C PHE A 313 6.81 3.99 -19.92
N PRO A 314 8.09 4.06 -20.37
CA PRO A 314 8.73 2.97 -21.09
C PRO A 314 8.92 1.77 -20.14
N THR A 315 8.40 0.61 -20.52
CA THR A 315 8.69 -0.67 -19.86
C THR A 315 9.85 -1.37 -20.59
N LYS A 316 10.71 -2.08 -19.85
CA LYS A 316 11.80 -2.89 -20.46
C LYS A 316 11.27 -3.88 -21.51
N ASP A 317 10.04 -4.36 -21.35
CA ASP A 317 9.40 -5.28 -22.29
C ASP A 317 9.04 -4.67 -23.64
N VAL A 318 8.87 -3.35 -23.74
CA VAL A 318 8.59 -2.67 -25.01
C VAL A 318 9.84 -2.66 -25.90
N ALA A 319 11.02 -2.60 -25.31
CA ALA A 319 12.28 -2.65 -26.06
C ALA A 319 12.62 -4.05 -26.63
N LEU A 320 12.05 -5.12 -26.06
CA LEU A 320 12.28 -6.51 -26.44
C LEU A 320 11.22 -7.06 -27.40
N LYS A 321 10.09 -6.36 -27.61
CA LYS A 321 9.00 -6.80 -28.52
C LYS A 321 9.15 -6.35 -29.97
N GLN A 322 10.23 -5.69 -30.33
CA GLN A 322 10.45 -5.26 -31.71
C GLN A 322 11.05 -6.34 -32.65
N ASP A 323 11.35 -7.54 -32.14
CA ASP A 323 11.91 -8.64 -32.91
C ASP A 323 10.99 -9.84 -33.08
N ILE A 324 9.69 -9.62 -33.31
CA ILE A 324 8.80 -10.69 -33.79
C ILE A 324 8.26 -10.26 -35.16
N VAL A 325 9.01 -10.63 -36.22
CA VAL A 325 8.51 -10.76 -37.56
C VAL A 325 7.80 -12.11 -37.71
#